data_67ffafc35e525e2d98d01638af2df5fe
#
_entry.id   67ffafc35e525e2d98d01638af2df5fe
#
_cell.length_a   1.000
_cell.length_b   1.000
_cell.length_c   1.000
_cell.angle_alpha   90.00
_cell.angle_beta   90.00
_cell.angle_gamma   90.00
#
_symmetry.space_group_name_H-M   'P 1'
#
loop_
_entity.id
_entity.type
_entity.pdbx_description
1 polymer ?
#
loop_
_entity_poly.entity_id
_entity_poly.type
_entity_poly.pdbx_seq_one_letter_code
_entity_poly.pdbx_strand_id
1 'polypeptide(L)'
;MTAEFAYLNLTELRPEGWLLDQLRAQADGITGRLEELWPDVGPSSGWLGGPGECWERGPYYVAGLLPLAELLDDDALRAKTAPWIEWTLASQRDDGFFGPAHNRDWWPRMV
;
A
#
# COMPACT_ATOMS: atom_id res chain seq x y z
N MET A 1 -4.23 14.40 35.95
CA MET A 1 -3.29 14.19 34.83
C MET A 1 -4.00 13.37 33.76
N THR A 2 -4.32 13.98 32.65
CA THR A 2 -4.77 13.24 31.47
C THR A 2 -3.53 12.65 30.83
N ALA A 3 -3.42 11.33 30.76
CA ALA A 3 -2.35 10.68 30.02
C ALA A 3 -2.56 11.03 28.53
N GLU A 4 -1.60 11.75 27.95
CA GLU A 4 -1.61 12.05 26.53
C GLU A 4 -1.05 10.82 25.80
N PHE A 5 -1.91 10.14 25.04
CA PHE A 5 -1.49 9.03 24.20
C PHE A 5 -1.09 9.57 22.84
N ALA A 6 0.10 9.23 22.38
CA ALA A 6 0.56 9.49 21.04
C ALA A 6 0.67 8.17 20.24
N TYR A 7 0.39 8.23 18.93
CA TYR A 7 0.63 7.11 18.05
C TYR A 7 2.14 6.95 17.84
N LEU A 8 2.61 5.70 17.91
CA LEU A 8 3.97 5.36 17.50
C LEU A 8 4.06 5.30 15.96
N ASN A 9 5.16 5.74 15.41
CA ASN A 9 5.47 5.49 14.02
C ASN A 9 5.80 4.00 13.81
N LEU A 10 5.47 3.46 12.65
CA LEU A 10 5.80 2.06 12.32
C LEU A 10 7.29 1.76 12.44
N THR A 11 8.14 2.74 12.14
CA THR A 11 9.60 2.62 12.26
C THR A 11 10.10 2.54 13.71
N GLU A 12 9.26 2.91 14.69
CA GLU A 12 9.57 2.79 16.12
C GLU A 12 9.13 1.45 16.71
N LEU A 13 8.40 0.64 15.93
CA LEU A 13 7.94 -0.69 16.32
C LEU A 13 8.88 -1.75 15.77
N ARG A 14 9.21 -2.74 16.61
CA ARG A 14 10.00 -3.90 16.21
C ARG A 14 9.28 -5.16 16.66
N PRO A 15 8.62 -5.87 15.74
CA PRO A 15 7.98 -7.14 16.07
C PRO A 15 9.03 -8.19 16.41
N GLU A 16 8.71 -9.03 17.40
CA GLU A 16 9.57 -10.13 17.85
C GLU A 16 8.76 -11.41 18.02
N GLY A 17 9.47 -12.55 18.13
CA GLY A 17 8.89 -13.86 18.37
C GLY A 17 7.87 -14.25 17.32
N TRP A 18 6.78 -14.86 17.76
CA TRP A 18 5.74 -15.40 16.87
C TRP A 18 5.10 -14.33 15.95
N LEU A 19 5.05 -13.07 16.40
CA LEU A 19 4.51 -11.98 15.59
C LEU A 19 5.43 -11.68 14.40
N LEU A 20 6.75 -11.63 14.63
CA LEU A 20 7.72 -11.51 13.56
C LEU A 20 7.62 -12.66 12.57
N ASP A 21 7.45 -13.91 13.06
CA ASP A 21 7.29 -15.09 12.20
C ASP A 21 6.04 -14.98 11.32
N GLN A 22 4.93 -14.48 11.87
CA GLN A 22 3.70 -14.25 11.10
C GLN A 22 3.87 -13.18 10.03
N LEU A 23 4.54 -12.08 10.34
CA LEU A 23 4.78 -11.02 9.37
C LEU A 23 5.71 -11.50 8.26
N ARG A 24 6.75 -12.27 8.58
CA ARG A 24 7.62 -12.89 7.56
C ARG A 24 6.86 -13.88 6.68
N ALA A 25 6.00 -14.71 7.27
CA ALA A 25 5.16 -15.62 6.49
C ALA A 25 4.22 -14.87 5.52
N GLN A 26 3.74 -13.68 5.88
CA GLN A 26 2.97 -12.83 4.97
C GLN A 26 3.85 -12.23 3.86
N ALA A 27 5.04 -11.77 4.19
CA ALA A 27 5.99 -11.19 3.24
C ALA A 27 6.45 -12.22 2.19
N ASP A 28 6.79 -13.43 2.64
CA ASP A 28 7.22 -14.54 1.79
C ASP A 28 6.03 -15.20 1.04
N GLY A 29 4.83 -15.00 1.54
CA GLY A 29 3.59 -15.56 1.01
C GLY A 29 2.85 -14.63 0.06
N ILE A 30 1.50 -14.72 0.10
CA ILE A 30 0.63 -14.03 -0.86
C ILE A 30 0.78 -12.51 -0.75
N THR A 31 0.85 -11.95 0.46
CA THR A 31 0.90 -10.49 0.62
C THR A 31 2.10 -9.87 -0.10
N GLY A 32 3.29 -10.46 0.07
CA GLY A 32 4.50 -9.96 -0.58
C GLY A 32 4.61 -10.26 -2.07
N ARG A 33 3.72 -11.13 -2.61
CA ARG A 33 3.77 -11.62 -3.99
C ARG A 33 2.45 -11.48 -4.75
N LEU A 34 1.47 -10.79 -4.21
CA LEU A 34 0.12 -10.73 -4.78
C LEU A 34 0.13 -10.11 -6.19
N GLU A 35 1.00 -9.15 -6.45
CA GLU A 35 1.16 -8.53 -7.76
C GLU A 35 1.58 -9.50 -8.88
N GLU A 36 2.26 -10.60 -8.51
CA GLU A 36 2.64 -11.65 -9.44
C GLU A 36 1.46 -12.55 -9.84
N LEU A 37 0.46 -12.63 -8.97
CA LEU A 37 -0.67 -13.54 -9.07
C LEU A 37 -1.96 -12.84 -9.52
N TRP A 38 -2.07 -11.55 -9.25
CA TRP A 38 -3.29 -10.79 -9.51
C TRP A 38 -3.00 -9.47 -10.24
N PRO A 39 -3.29 -9.40 -11.54
CA PRO A 39 -2.96 -8.23 -12.38
C PRO A 39 -3.56 -6.91 -11.89
N ASP A 40 -4.69 -6.93 -11.19
CA ASP A 40 -5.35 -5.72 -10.68
C ASP A 40 -4.57 -5.00 -9.58
N VAL A 41 -3.64 -5.70 -8.94
CA VAL A 41 -2.75 -5.12 -7.92
C VAL A 41 -1.28 -5.08 -8.37
N GLY A 42 -1.05 -5.30 -9.66
CA GLY A 42 0.24 -5.20 -10.33
C GLY A 42 0.33 -3.96 -11.23
N PRO A 43 1.31 -3.94 -12.14
CA PRO A 43 1.54 -2.80 -13.06
C PRO A 43 0.36 -2.48 -13.98
N SER A 44 -0.57 -3.43 -14.18
CA SER A 44 -1.79 -3.24 -14.98
C SER A 44 -2.93 -2.61 -14.20
N SER A 45 -2.76 -2.33 -12.91
CA SER A 45 -3.80 -1.73 -12.07
C SER A 45 -4.30 -0.42 -12.67
N GLY A 46 -5.62 -0.26 -12.69
CA GLY A 46 -6.25 0.99 -13.10
C GLY A 46 -5.93 2.15 -12.16
N TRP A 47 -5.60 1.88 -10.91
CA TRP A 47 -5.11 2.91 -9.98
C TRP A 47 -3.80 3.53 -10.48
N LEU A 48 -2.90 2.73 -11.02
CA LEU A 48 -1.62 3.17 -11.62
C LEU A 48 -1.76 3.67 -13.07
N GLY A 49 -2.98 3.92 -13.53
CA GLY A 49 -3.24 4.37 -14.90
C GLY A 49 -3.32 3.25 -15.93
N GLY A 50 -3.25 1.99 -15.50
CA GLY A 50 -3.40 0.81 -16.36
C GLY A 50 -4.88 0.51 -16.72
N PRO A 51 -5.12 -0.56 -17.49
CA PRO A 51 -6.46 -0.93 -17.94
C PRO A 51 -7.26 -1.77 -16.93
N GLY A 52 -6.65 -2.16 -15.81
CA GLY A 52 -7.27 -3.02 -14.81
C GLY A 52 -8.26 -2.30 -13.90
N GLU A 53 -8.59 -2.96 -12.82
CA GLU A 53 -9.50 -2.40 -11.79
C GLU A 53 -8.92 -1.10 -11.24
N CYS A 54 -9.78 -0.08 -11.12
CA CYS A 54 -9.35 1.28 -10.79
C CYS A 54 -9.95 1.82 -9.48
N TRP A 55 -10.55 0.97 -8.66
CA TRP A 55 -11.25 1.41 -7.45
C TRP A 55 -10.42 1.15 -6.19
N GLU A 56 -10.64 0.01 -5.56
CA GLU A 56 -10.18 -0.24 -4.20
C GLU A 56 -9.02 -1.22 -4.08
N ARG A 57 -8.87 -2.13 -5.06
CA ARG A 57 -7.93 -3.26 -4.95
C ARG A 57 -6.49 -2.81 -4.77
N GLY A 58 -6.06 -1.88 -5.59
CA GLY A 58 -4.73 -1.30 -5.50
C GLY A 58 -4.47 -0.61 -4.16
N PRO A 59 -5.28 0.39 -3.76
CA PRO A 59 -5.15 1.05 -2.47
C PRO A 59 -5.17 0.11 -1.27
N TYR A 60 -6.06 -0.88 -1.23
CA TYR A 60 -6.09 -1.88 -0.15
C TYR A 60 -4.85 -2.75 -0.12
N TYR A 61 -4.35 -3.14 -1.28
CA TYR A 61 -3.10 -3.90 -1.35
C TYR A 61 -1.93 -3.11 -0.74
N VAL A 62 -1.79 -1.86 -1.14
CA VAL A 62 -0.71 -0.99 -0.62
C VAL A 62 -0.89 -0.67 0.85
N ALA A 63 -2.14 -0.47 1.31
CA ALA A 63 -2.44 -0.26 2.72
C ALA A 63 -2.00 -1.44 3.62
N GLY A 64 -1.92 -2.65 3.08
CA GLY A 64 -1.37 -3.82 3.76
C GLY A 64 0.14 -3.98 3.57
N LEU A 65 0.63 -3.78 2.34
CA LEU A 65 2.02 -4.04 1.98
C LEU A 65 2.99 -3.01 2.59
N LEU A 66 2.63 -1.73 2.60
CA LEU A 66 3.49 -0.67 3.12
C LEU A 66 3.79 -0.84 4.62
N PRO A 67 2.80 -1.02 5.50
CA PRO A 67 3.08 -1.30 6.90
C PRO A 67 3.90 -2.58 7.11
N LEU A 68 3.68 -3.61 6.32
CA LEU A 68 4.46 -4.85 6.39
C LEU A 68 5.93 -4.59 6.06
N ALA A 69 6.21 -3.81 5.00
CA ALA A 69 7.55 -3.43 4.60
C ALA A 69 8.29 -2.65 5.70
N GLU A 70 7.59 -1.71 6.34
CA GLU A 70 8.15 -0.89 7.41
C GLU A 70 8.39 -1.68 8.71
N LEU A 71 7.45 -2.53 9.11
CA LEU A 71 7.57 -3.35 10.31
C LEU A 71 8.72 -4.39 10.20
N LEU A 72 8.95 -4.89 8.99
CA LEU A 72 10.01 -5.86 8.72
C LEU A 72 11.35 -5.21 8.36
N ASP A 73 11.36 -3.90 8.14
CA ASP A 73 12.53 -3.17 7.61
C ASP A 73 13.03 -3.78 6.29
N ASP A 74 12.08 -4.06 5.38
CA ASP A 74 12.31 -4.83 4.16
C ASP A 74 12.32 -3.93 2.92
N ASP A 75 13.52 -3.70 2.38
CA ASP A 75 13.72 -2.84 1.21
C ASP A 75 13.12 -3.40 -0.08
N ALA A 76 13.00 -4.73 -0.21
CA ALA A 76 12.39 -5.34 -1.38
C ALA A 76 10.87 -5.08 -1.40
N LEU A 77 10.22 -5.15 -0.25
CA LEU A 77 8.82 -4.78 -0.12
C LEU A 77 8.60 -3.27 -0.28
N ARG A 78 9.50 -2.44 0.24
CA ARG A 78 9.46 -0.97 0.01
C ARG A 78 9.53 -0.64 -1.48
N ALA A 79 10.42 -1.30 -2.21
CA ALA A 79 10.52 -1.11 -3.66
C ALA A 79 9.23 -1.45 -4.41
N LYS A 80 8.44 -2.42 -3.91
CA LYS A 80 7.12 -2.76 -4.47
C LYS A 80 6.05 -1.70 -4.16
N THR A 81 6.14 -1.01 -3.04
CA THR A 81 5.18 0.07 -2.67
C THR A 81 5.50 1.40 -3.34
N ALA A 82 6.76 1.67 -3.66
CA ALA A 82 7.21 2.95 -4.18
C ALA A 82 6.43 3.43 -5.42
N PRO A 83 6.20 2.61 -6.47
CA PRO A 83 5.44 3.05 -7.64
C PRO A 83 4.01 3.51 -7.33
N TRP A 84 3.38 2.92 -6.31
CA TRP A 84 2.03 3.29 -5.89
C TRP A 84 1.99 4.66 -5.23
N ILE A 85 2.95 4.92 -4.35
CA ILE A 85 3.09 6.21 -3.66
C ILE A 85 3.43 7.29 -4.66
N GLU A 86 4.43 7.05 -5.51
CA GLU A 86 4.87 7.99 -6.54
C GLU A 86 3.73 8.35 -7.50
N TRP A 87 2.99 7.35 -8.00
CA TRP A 87 1.84 7.59 -8.86
C TRP A 87 0.74 8.36 -8.14
N THR A 88 0.41 8.01 -6.90
CA THR A 88 -0.61 8.70 -6.12
C THR A 88 -0.29 10.18 -6.00
N LEU A 89 0.95 10.53 -5.69
CA LEU A 89 1.41 11.91 -5.59
C LEU A 89 1.48 12.61 -6.96
N ALA A 90 2.04 11.94 -7.97
CA ALA A 90 2.21 12.51 -9.30
C ALA A 90 0.90 12.68 -10.09
N SER A 91 -0.11 11.85 -9.79
CA SER A 91 -1.41 11.89 -10.47
C SER A 91 -2.34 12.97 -9.93
N GLN A 92 -1.97 13.66 -8.85
CA GLN A 92 -2.81 14.72 -8.28
C GLN A 92 -2.99 15.86 -9.28
N ARG A 93 -4.24 16.27 -9.46
CA ARG A 93 -4.66 17.33 -10.36
C ARG A 93 -4.99 18.62 -9.58
N ASP A 94 -5.14 19.71 -10.30
CA ASP A 94 -5.50 21.01 -9.71
C ASP A 94 -6.82 20.99 -8.93
N ASP A 95 -7.75 20.10 -9.32
CA ASP A 95 -9.03 19.89 -8.61
C ASP A 95 -8.90 19.00 -7.37
N GLY A 96 -7.68 18.54 -7.07
CA GLY A 96 -7.37 17.67 -5.92
C GLY A 96 -7.62 16.18 -6.16
N PHE A 97 -8.12 15.77 -7.32
CA PHE A 97 -8.29 14.36 -7.66
C PHE A 97 -6.92 13.70 -7.89
N PHE A 98 -6.76 12.46 -7.46
CA PHE A 98 -5.57 11.63 -7.66
C PHE A 98 -5.93 10.16 -7.87
N GLY A 99 -4.99 9.36 -8.33
CA GLY A 99 -5.14 7.93 -8.56
C GLY A 99 -5.54 7.58 -9.99
N PRO A 100 -6.71 6.97 -10.26
CA PRO A 100 -7.06 6.45 -11.58
C PRO A 100 -7.09 7.51 -12.68
N ALA A 101 -6.49 7.20 -13.82
CA ALA A 101 -6.48 8.12 -14.97
C ALA A 101 -7.87 8.25 -15.62
N HIS A 102 -8.65 7.18 -15.65
CA HIS A 102 -9.92 7.08 -16.40
C HIS A 102 -11.18 7.19 -15.55
N ASN A 103 -11.09 6.89 -14.26
CA ASN A 103 -12.20 7.02 -13.34
C ASN A 103 -12.03 8.27 -12.48
N ARG A 104 -13.04 9.14 -12.50
CA ARG A 104 -13.09 10.37 -11.69
C ARG A 104 -14.14 10.27 -10.59
N ASP A 105 -14.64 9.08 -10.31
CA ASP A 105 -15.58 8.86 -9.24
C ASP A 105 -14.97 9.24 -7.88
N TRP A 106 -15.83 9.68 -6.96
CA TRP A 106 -15.44 10.10 -5.62
C TRP A 106 -14.90 8.94 -4.77
N TRP A 107 -15.29 7.71 -5.07
CA TRP A 107 -14.96 6.54 -4.29
C TRP A 107 -13.45 6.31 -4.09
N PRO A 108 -12.59 6.40 -5.11
CA PRO A 108 -11.15 6.21 -4.93
C PRO A 108 -10.49 7.21 -3.96
N ARG A 109 -11.17 8.29 -3.63
CA ARG A 109 -10.65 9.31 -2.70
C ARG A 109 -10.97 9.03 -1.24
N MET A 110 -11.77 8.01 -0.98
CA MET A 110 -12.22 7.65 0.37
C MET A 110 -11.48 6.44 0.96
N VAL A 111 -10.63 5.79 0.21
CA VAL A 111 -9.83 4.63 0.64
C VAL A 111 -8.42 4.99 0.99
#